data_276e456f056a1841386914e51f9f477d
#
_entry.id   276e456f056a1841386914e51f9f477d
#
_cell.length_a   1.000
_cell.length_b   1.000
_cell.length_c   1.000
_cell.angle_alpha   90.00
_cell.angle_beta   90.00
_cell.angle_gamma   90.00
#
_symmetry.space_group_name_H-M   'P 1'
#
loop_
_entity.id
_entity.type
_entity.pdbx_description
1 polymer ?
#
loop_
_entity_poly.entity_id
_entity_poly.type
_entity_poly.pdbx_seq_one_letter_code
_entity_poly.pdbx_strand_id
1 'polypeptide(L)'
;MYFSQPETDKPDNMTQEEDNSTVVIDGKVLGNTQYMAQVIAENTNSDIFRIEPSIPYPTDHTTLVNQASEEKQDKARPAIKNEIENLDKYDTIYIGYPIWWGDMPMILYTFFESYDFSGKTLITFNTHGGSGFSNTVSTIRSLEPDATVVEGLSISRNHIQDAKDEIVEWVNGL
;
A
#
# COMPACT_ATOMS: atom_id res chain seq x y z
N MET A 1 4.04 -7.30 1.25
CA MET A 1 2.68 -7.09 1.82
C MET A 1 2.17 -5.74 1.37
N TYR A 2 0.87 -5.58 1.12
CA TYR A 2 0.36 -4.30 0.65
C TYR A 2 -1.14 -4.12 0.91
N PHE A 3 -1.57 -2.87 1.01
CA PHE A 3 -2.95 -2.44 0.88
C PHE A 3 -3.13 -1.62 -0.40
N SER A 4 -4.22 -1.82 -1.11
CA SER A 4 -4.59 -1.07 -2.31
C SER A 4 -6.10 -1.08 -2.49
N GLN A 5 -6.67 0.09 -2.83
CA GLN A 5 -8.10 0.26 -3.04
C GLN A 5 -8.34 0.91 -4.41
N PRO A 6 -8.49 0.11 -5.48
CA PRO A 6 -8.97 0.60 -6.75
C PRO A 6 -10.46 0.97 -6.65
N GLU A 7 -10.86 2.07 -7.29
CA GLU A 7 -12.24 2.55 -7.27
C GLU A 7 -13.08 1.96 -8.41
N THR A 8 -12.47 1.21 -9.32
CA THR A 8 -13.15 0.48 -10.40
C THR A 8 -12.39 -0.80 -10.76
N ASP A 9 -13.07 -1.72 -11.42
CA ASP A 9 -12.50 -2.91 -12.08
C ASP A 9 -12.66 -2.88 -13.61
N LYS A 10 -13.19 -1.78 -14.15
CA LYS A 10 -13.49 -1.61 -15.58
C LYS A 10 -12.38 -0.80 -16.25
N PRO A 11 -11.75 -1.32 -17.32
CA PRO A 11 -10.64 -0.63 -17.97
C PRO A 11 -11.06 0.56 -18.87
N ASP A 12 -12.34 0.66 -19.20
CA ASP A 12 -12.86 1.64 -20.14
C ASP A 12 -13.78 2.66 -19.47
N ASN A 13 -13.77 3.89 -19.99
CA ASN A 13 -14.63 5.00 -19.55
C ASN A 13 -14.49 5.33 -18.05
N MET A 14 -13.27 5.27 -17.53
CA MET A 14 -12.99 5.66 -16.15
C MET A 14 -13.24 7.13 -15.92
N THR A 15 -13.76 7.47 -14.74
CA THR A 15 -13.70 8.84 -14.24
C THR A 15 -12.26 9.21 -13.90
N GLN A 16 -11.98 10.48 -13.66
CA GLN A 16 -10.65 10.92 -13.24
C GLN A 16 -10.24 10.31 -11.89
N GLU A 17 -11.20 10.12 -11.00
CA GLU A 17 -10.99 9.53 -9.67
C GLU A 17 -10.64 8.04 -9.79
N GLU A 18 -11.38 7.30 -10.62
CA GLU A 18 -11.10 5.89 -10.92
C GLU A 18 -9.72 5.73 -11.55
N ASP A 19 -9.36 6.55 -12.53
CA ASP A 19 -8.04 6.57 -13.17
C ASP A 19 -6.93 6.90 -12.15
N ASN A 20 -7.18 7.82 -11.23
CA ASN A 20 -6.24 8.18 -10.17
C ASN A 20 -5.92 7.04 -9.19
N SER A 21 -6.82 6.08 -9.01
CA SER A 21 -6.68 4.96 -8.06
C SER A 21 -6.17 3.67 -8.71
N THR A 22 -6.09 3.63 -10.04
CA THR A 22 -5.85 2.43 -10.82
C THR A 22 -4.74 2.57 -11.85
N VAL A 23 -4.30 1.45 -12.36
CA VAL A 23 -3.43 1.32 -13.53
C VAL A 23 -3.94 0.17 -14.39
N VAL A 24 -3.91 0.32 -15.72
CA VAL A 24 -4.35 -0.73 -16.65
C VAL A 24 -3.14 -1.41 -17.28
N ILE A 25 -2.92 -2.67 -16.95
CA ILE A 25 -1.81 -3.49 -17.46
C ILE A 25 -2.39 -4.69 -18.21
N ASP A 26 -2.07 -4.82 -19.50
CA ASP A 26 -2.56 -5.89 -20.36
C ASP A 26 -4.08 -6.08 -20.32
N GLY A 27 -4.81 -4.96 -20.29
CA GLY A 27 -6.28 -4.92 -20.21
C GLY A 27 -6.88 -5.27 -18.85
N LYS A 28 -6.05 -5.43 -17.81
CA LYS A 28 -6.50 -5.66 -16.44
C LYS A 28 -6.34 -4.40 -15.60
N VAL A 29 -7.37 -4.08 -14.86
CA VAL A 29 -7.34 -2.98 -13.88
C VAL A 29 -6.71 -3.47 -12.58
N LEU A 30 -5.68 -2.79 -12.15
CA LEU A 30 -5.00 -3.01 -10.88
C LEU A 30 -5.05 -1.72 -10.05
N GLY A 31 -5.08 -1.83 -8.74
CA GLY A 31 -4.81 -0.66 -7.91
C GLY A 31 -3.33 -0.26 -8.03
N ASN A 32 -3.02 1.02 -7.94
CA ASN A 32 -1.66 1.54 -8.12
C ASN A 32 -0.63 0.85 -7.20
N THR A 33 -0.94 0.75 -5.91
CA THR A 33 -0.05 0.06 -4.95
C THR A 33 0.02 -1.44 -5.21
N GLN A 34 -1.08 -2.04 -5.67
CA GLN A 34 -1.12 -3.46 -6.08
C GLN A 34 -0.14 -3.74 -7.22
N TYR A 35 -0.11 -2.87 -8.22
CA TYR A 35 0.81 -3.00 -9.34
C TYR A 35 2.28 -2.96 -8.88
N MET A 36 2.64 -1.98 -8.06
CA MET A 36 4.00 -1.94 -7.47
C MET A 36 4.33 -3.24 -6.73
N ALA A 37 3.41 -3.72 -5.89
CA ALA A 37 3.60 -4.96 -5.13
C ALA A 37 3.82 -6.18 -6.03
N GLN A 38 3.12 -6.28 -7.16
CA GLN A 38 3.31 -7.36 -8.13
C GLN A 38 4.68 -7.29 -8.80
N VAL A 39 5.08 -6.11 -9.28
CA VAL A 39 6.41 -5.92 -9.89
C VAL A 39 7.53 -6.25 -8.89
N ILE A 40 7.42 -5.81 -7.64
CA ILE A 40 8.38 -6.15 -6.58
C ILE A 40 8.46 -7.66 -6.38
N ALA A 41 7.30 -8.32 -6.19
CA ALA A 41 7.26 -9.75 -5.93
C ALA A 41 7.85 -10.59 -7.08
N GLU A 42 7.55 -10.23 -8.33
CA GLU A 42 8.10 -10.89 -9.53
C GLU A 42 9.63 -10.77 -9.62
N ASN A 43 10.20 -9.65 -9.19
CA ASN A 43 11.65 -9.39 -9.33
C ASN A 43 12.46 -9.79 -8.08
N THR A 44 11.80 -10.08 -6.97
CA THR A 44 12.44 -10.56 -5.73
C THR A 44 12.11 -12.01 -5.43
N ASN A 45 11.28 -12.66 -6.23
CA ASN A 45 10.71 -13.98 -5.97
C ASN A 45 10.10 -14.10 -4.56
N SER A 46 9.43 -13.02 -4.12
CA SER A 46 8.82 -12.91 -2.80
C SER A 46 7.38 -13.37 -2.80
N ASP A 47 6.93 -13.90 -1.69
CA ASP A 47 5.51 -14.12 -1.43
C ASP A 47 4.76 -12.79 -1.39
N ILE A 48 3.54 -12.77 -1.90
CA ILE A 48 2.69 -11.58 -1.93
C ILE A 48 1.49 -11.76 -0.99
N PHE A 49 1.22 -10.74 -0.16
CA PHE A 49 0.08 -10.71 0.73
C PHE A 49 -0.65 -9.38 0.60
N ARG A 50 -1.93 -9.42 0.26
CA ARG A 50 -2.80 -8.25 0.23
C ARG A 50 -3.51 -8.13 1.57
N ILE A 51 -3.42 -6.97 2.20
CA ILE A 51 -4.19 -6.64 3.40
C ILE A 51 -5.62 -6.33 2.95
N GLU A 52 -6.58 -7.16 3.35
CA GLU A 52 -7.98 -7.01 2.97
C GLU A 52 -8.82 -6.54 4.17
N PRO A 53 -9.64 -5.51 4.02
CA PRO A 53 -10.55 -5.09 5.06
C PRO A 53 -11.69 -6.11 5.22
N SER A 54 -12.15 -6.35 6.46
CA SER A 54 -13.30 -7.22 6.74
C SER A 54 -14.60 -6.66 6.15
N ILE A 55 -14.74 -5.34 6.16
CA ILE A 55 -15.81 -4.60 5.48
C ILE A 55 -15.17 -3.89 4.30
N PRO A 56 -15.53 -4.24 3.05
CA PRO A 56 -14.94 -3.60 1.88
C PRO A 56 -15.13 -2.08 1.89
N TYR A 57 -14.10 -1.35 1.50
CA TYR A 57 -14.23 0.08 1.27
C TYR A 57 -15.14 0.37 0.06
N PRO A 58 -15.87 1.49 0.07
CA PRO A 58 -16.67 1.89 -1.07
C PRO A 58 -15.79 2.17 -2.30
N THR A 59 -16.38 2.00 -3.49
CA THR A 59 -15.75 2.40 -4.77
C THR A 59 -16.20 3.77 -5.24
N ASP A 60 -17.27 4.33 -4.66
CA ASP A 60 -17.64 5.72 -4.87
C ASP A 60 -16.61 6.64 -4.20
N HIS A 61 -15.95 7.47 -5.01
CA HIS A 61 -14.85 8.34 -4.56
C HIS A 61 -15.22 9.22 -3.38
N THR A 62 -16.36 9.92 -3.45
CA THR A 62 -16.78 10.83 -2.38
C THR A 62 -17.00 10.10 -1.08
N THR A 63 -17.64 8.95 -1.13
CA THR A 63 -17.91 8.11 0.05
C THR A 63 -16.60 7.57 0.63
N LEU A 64 -15.68 7.08 -0.22
CA LEU A 64 -14.37 6.59 0.20
C LEU A 64 -13.53 7.66 0.88
N VAL A 65 -13.44 8.84 0.28
CA VAL A 65 -12.65 9.98 0.80
C VAL A 65 -13.18 10.46 2.14
N ASN A 66 -14.51 10.53 2.29
CA ASN A 66 -15.14 10.92 3.55
C ASN A 66 -14.89 9.86 4.64
N GLN A 67 -15.11 8.58 4.34
CA GLN A 67 -14.83 7.48 5.28
C GLN A 67 -13.36 7.49 5.72
N ALA A 68 -12.41 7.62 4.78
CA ALA A 68 -10.98 7.69 5.11
C ALA A 68 -10.63 8.88 6.00
N SER A 69 -11.29 10.03 5.81
CA SER A 69 -11.13 11.22 6.66
C SER A 69 -11.67 10.98 8.07
N GLU A 70 -12.86 10.39 8.18
CA GLU A 70 -13.47 10.04 9.47
C GLU A 70 -12.63 9.01 10.22
N GLU A 71 -12.21 7.93 9.56
CA GLU A 71 -11.34 6.92 10.14
C GLU A 71 -10.03 7.54 10.71
N LYS A 72 -9.43 8.49 9.98
CA LYS A 72 -8.24 9.18 10.45
C LYS A 72 -8.51 10.07 11.66
N GLN A 73 -9.60 10.85 11.67
CA GLN A 73 -9.99 11.71 12.78
C GLN A 73 -10.26 10.91 14.05
N ASP A 74 -10.98 9.79 13.90
CA ASP A 74 -11.36 8.89 14.99
C ASP A 74 -10.25 7.93 15.40
N LYS A 75 -9.10 7.94 14.70
CA LYS A 75 -8.03 6.95 14.87
C LYS A 75 -8.56 5.52 14.81
N ALA A 76 -9.48 5.27 13.87
CA ALA A 76 -10.14 3.99 13.71
C ALA A 76 -9.15 2.85 13.46
N ARG A 77 -9.58 1.64 13.77
CA ARG A 77 -8.84 0.40 13.50
C ARG A 77 -9.72 -0.55 12.68
N PRO A 78 -9.87 -0.30 11.37
CA PRO A 78 -10.64 -1.17 10.50
C PRO A 78 -10.13 -2.61 10.59
N ALA A 79 -11.05 -3.56 10.80
CA ALA A 79 -10.68 -4.96 10.95
C ALA A 79 -10.15 -5.55 9.64
N ILE A 80 -9.13 -6.37 9.74
CA ILE A 80 -8.53 -7.12 8.62
C ILE A 80 -9.23 -8.47 8.50
N LYS A 81 -9.54 -8.87 7.28
CA LYS A 81 -10.25 -10.10 6.95
C LYS A 81 -9.36 -11.33 6.97
N ASN A 82 -8.15 -11.19 6.48
CA ASN A 82 -7.20 -12.25 6.27
C ASN A 82 -6.01 -12.14 7.23
N GLU A 83 -5.39 -13.27 7.53
CA GLU A 83 -4.26 -13.35 8.45
C GLU A 83 -3.01 -13.85 7.74
N ILE A 84 -1.84 -13.43 8.23
CA ILE A 84 -0.55 -13.93 7.75
C ILE A 84 -0.19 -15.14 8.59
N GLU A 85 -0.08 -16.27 7.92
CA GLU A 85 0.47 -17.46 8.54
C GLU A 85 2.00 -17.40 8.51
N ASN A 86 2.63 -17.69 9.66
CA ASN A 86 4.08 -17.84 9.76
C ASN A 86 4.89 -16.58 9.33
N LEU A 87 4.56 -15.40 9.87
CA LEU A 87 5.32 -14.16 9.66
C LEU A 87 6.81 -14.33 10.01
N ASP A 88 7.13 -15.22 10.93
CA ASP A 88 8.49 -15.51 11.40
C ASP A 88 9.44 -16.04 10.31
N LYS A 89 8.90 -16.54 9.19
CA LYS A 89 9.72 -16.97 8.04
C LYS A 89 10.43 -15.82 7.31
N TYR A 90 9.97 -14.58 7.52
CA TYR A 90 10.41 -13.44 6.74
C TYR A 90 11.27 -12.51 7.58
N ASP A 91 12.51 -12.30 7.17
CA ASP A 91 13.42 -11.33 7.77
C ASP A 91 13.25 -9.94 7.13
N THR A 92 12.94 -9.90 5.83
CA THR A 92 12.72 -8.67 5.08
C THR A 92 11.30 -8.64 4.51
N ILE A 93 10.60 -7.55 4.76
CA ILE A 93 9.19 -7.38 4.38
C ILE A 93 9.03 -6.04 3.66
N TYR A 94 8.56 -6.09 2.42
CA TYR A 94 8.12 -4.92 1.69
C TYR A 94 6.70 -4.55 2.14
N ILE A 95 6.49 -3.30 2.58
CA ILE A 95 5.18 -2.79 3.02
C ILE A 95 4.71 -1.69 2.08
N GLY A 96 3.60 -1.93 1.39
CA GLY A 96 3.03 -1.02 0.40
C GLY A 96 1.68 -0.43 0.80
N TYR A 97 1.49 0.88 0.55
CA TYR A 97 0.23 1.58 0.85
C TYR A 97 0.05 2.84 0.00
N PRO A 98 -1.19 3.24 -0.30
CA PRO A 98 -1.47 4.58 -0.84
C PRO A 98 -1.40 5.62 0.27
N ILE A 99 -1.16 6.88 -0.09
CA ILE A 99 -1.29 8.01 0.85
C ILE A 99 -2.71 8.54 0.82
N TRP A 100 -3.39 8.46 1.96
CA TRP A 100 -4.73 8.99 2.20
C TRP A 100 -4.68 10.11 3.24
N TRP A 101 -5.12 11.30 2.88
CA TRP A 101 -5.11 12.46 3.77
C TRP A 101 -3.74 12.75 4.44
N GLY A 102 -2.65 12.54 3.67
CA GLY A 102 -1.28 12.76 4.14
C GLY A 102 -0.77 11.74 5.14
N ASP A 103 -1.42 10.56 5.20
CA ASP A 103 -1.07 9.46 6.08
C ASP A 103 -1.26 8.11 5.35
N MET A 104 -0.87 7.01 5.96
CA MET A 104 -1.27 5.69 5.51
C MET A 104 -2.73 5.43 5.91
N PRO A 105 -3.49 4.61 5.15
CA PRO A 105 -4.84 4.21 5.53
C PRO A 105 -4.89 3.57 6.92
N MET A 106 -5.97 3.82 7.67
CA MET A 106 -6.06 3.39 9.08
C MET A 106 -5.99 1.87 9.27
N ILE A 107 -6.32 1.09 8.25
CA ILE A 107 -6.14 -0.37 8.26
C ILE A 107 -4.66 -0.78 8.41
N LEU A 108 -3.69 0.05 7.99
CA LEU A 108 -2.27 -0.22 8.19
C LEU A 108 -1.89 -0.12 9.69
N TYR A 109 -2.52 0.76 10.45
CA TYR A 109 -2.34 0.81 11.91
C TYR A 109 -2.83 -0.48 12.56
N THR A 110 -4.01 -0.98 12.15
CA THR A 110 -4.50 -2.29 12.60
C THR A 110 -3.50 -3.38 12.26
N PHE A 111 -2.93 -3.34 11.05
CA PHE A 111 -1.96 -4.31 10.58
C PHE A 111 -0.68 -4.32 11.45
N PHE A 112 -0.07 -3.17 11.68
CA PHE A 112 1.12 -3.06 12.52
C PHE A 112 0.84 -3.45 13.98
N GLU A 113 -0.32 -3.13 14.51
CA GLU A 113 -0.72 -3.51 15.88
C GLU A 113 -1.07 -5.00 16.04
N SER A 114 -1.27 -5.74 14.93
CA SER A 114 -1.69 -7.15 14.95
C SER A 114 -0.55 -8.15 14.88
N TYR A 115 0.66 -7.72 14.50
CA TYR A 115 1.81 -8.59 14.27
C TYR A 115 3.07 -8.07 14.97
N ASP A 116 3.98 -8.97 15.31
CA ASP A 116 5.30 -8.62 15.84
C ASP A 116 6.34 -8.55 14.72
N PHE A 117 6.88 -7.37 14.48
CA PHE A 117 7.92 -7.12 13.48
C PHE A 117 9.32 -6.97 14.10
N SER A 118 9.50 -7.29 15.37
CA SER A 118 10.78 -7.18 16.08
C SER A 118 11.88 -7.94 15.35
N GLY A 119 13.02 -7.28 15.15
CA GLY A 119 14.19 -7.83 14.45
C GLY A 119 14.08 -7.92 12.94
N LYS A 120 12.94 -7.55 12.35
CA LYS A 120 12.72 -7.60 10.91
C LYS A 120 13.12 -6.29 10.23
N THR A 121 13.41 -6.36 8.94
CA THR A 121 13.59 -5.19 8.07
C THR A 121 12.31 -4.91 7.31
N LEU A 122 11.74 -3.73 7.50
CA LEU A 122 10.55 -3.24 6.81
C LEU A 122 10.97 -2.23 5.75
N ILE A 123 10.79 -2.54 4.48
CA ILE A 123 11.09 -1.67 3.36
C ILE A 123 9.79 -1.09 2.84
N THR A 124 9.60 0.22 2.99
CA THR A 124 8.34 0.86 2.61
C THR A 124 8.29 1.21 1.13
N PHE A 125 7.13 1.08 0.52
CA PHE A 125 6.84 1.66 -0.79
C PHE A 125 5.43 2.25 -0.81
N ASN A 126 5.21 3.30 -1.57
CA ASN A 126 3.89 3.91 -1.61
C ASN A 126 3.51 4.50 -2.96
N THR A 127 2.21 4.76 -3.11
CA THR A 127 1.65 5.56 -4.19
C THR A 127 0.97 6.79 -3.62
N HIS A 128 1.06 7.93 -4.33
CA HIS A 128 0.57 9.20 -3.82
C HIS A 128 0.09 10.15 -4.92
N GLY A 129 -0.68 11.17 -4.55
CA GLY A 129 -1.14 12.24 -5.44
C GLY A 129 -0.24 13.48 -5.49
N GLY A 130 0.99 13.41 -4.95
CA GLY A 130 1.95 14.52 -4.92
C GLY A 130 2.65 14.73 -3.58
N SER A 131 2.32 13.95 -2.55
CA SER A 131 2.81 14.12 -1.16
C SER A 131 4.04 13.28 -0.81
N GLY A 132 4.52 12.40 -1.72
CA GLY A 132 5.57 11.44 -1.38
C GLY A 132 5.15 10.53 -0.22
N PHE A 133 6.08 10.19 0.65
CA PHE A 133 5.80 9.42 1.88
C PHE A 133 5.06 10.22 2.96
N SER A 134 4.95 11.54 2.85
CA SER A 134 4.50 12.37 3.98
C SER A 134 5.31 12.04 5.24
N ASN A 135 4.64 11.78 6.37
CA ASN A 135 5.28 11.38 7.63
C ASN A 135 5.19 9.87 7.91
N THR A 136 4.74 9.06 6.95
CA THR A 136 4.37 7.66 7.21
C THR A 136 5.55 6.80 7.63
N VAL A 137 6.74 7.02 7.06
CA VAL A 137 7.94 6.26 7.45
C VAL A 137 8.32 6.52 8.90
N SER A 138 8.26 7.78 9.37
CA SER A 138 8.51 8.08 10.77
C SER A 138 7.43 7.53 11.70
N THR A 139 6.18 7.49 11.23
CA THR A 139 5.08 6.87 11.96
C THR A 139 5.31 5.37 12.12
N ILE A 140 5.68 4.66 11.05
CA ILE A 140 5.99 3.23 11.11
C ILE A 140 7.17 2.95 12.05
N ARG A 141 8.23 3.77 12.00
CA ARG A 141 9.35 3.66 12.96
C ARG A 141 8.92 3.82 14.41
N SER A 142 7.90 4.63 14.65
CA SER A 142 7.37 4.82 16.01
C SER A 142 6.45 3.68 16.47
N LEU A 143 5.74 3.04 15.52
CA LEU A 143 4.90 1.88 15.80
C LEU A 143 5.74 0.61 16.01
N GLU A 144 6.84 0.49 15.27
CA GLU A 144 7.71 -0.68 15.24
C GLU A 144 9.15 -0.33 15.65
N PRO A 145 9.37 0.08 16.92
CA PRO A 145 10.69 0.55 17.37
C PRO A 145 11.77 -0.52 17.36
N ASP A 146 11.38 -1.80 17.40
CA ASP A 146 12.28 -2.96 17.39
C ASP A 146 12.51 -3.53 15.98
N ALA A 147 11.91 -2.95 14.94
CA ALA A 147 12.15 -3.25 13.55
C ALA A 147 13.11 -2.24 12.90
N THR A 148 13.82 -2.66 11.85
CA THR A 148 14.57 -1.74 10.99
C THR A 148 13.66 -1.23 9.88
N VAL A 149 13.27 0.04 9.92
CA VAL A 149 12.38 0.62 8.90
C VAL A 149 13.17 1.45 7.89
N VAL A 150 13.16 0.99 6.64
CA VAL A 150 13.86 1.59 5.49
C VAL A 150 12.84 2.34 4.64
N GLU A 151 13.13 3.62 4.36
CA GLU A 151 12.41 4.39 3.36
C GLU A 151 12.80 3.89 1.97
N GLY A 152 11.86 3.38 1.22
CA GLY A 152 12.07 2.77 -0.08
C GLY A 152 11.58 3.66 -1.23
N LEU A 153 10.65 3.16 -2.05
CA LEU A 153 10.22 3.81 -3.28
C LEU A 153 8.84 4.46 -3.16
N SER A 154 8.74 5.72 -3.58
CA SER A 154 7.50 6.50 -3.58
C SER A 154 7.16 6.95 -4.99
N ILE A 155 6.03 6.48 -5.56
CA ILE A 155 5.64 6.78 -6.95
C ILE A 155 4.33 7.57 -6.99
N SER A 156 4.33 8.66 -7.76
CA SER A 156 3.12 9.41 -8.03
C SER A 156 2.15 8.59 -8.89
N ARG A 157 0.86 8.65 -8.56
CA ARG A 157 -0.23 8.07 -9.38
C ARG A 157 -0.16 8.46 -10.86
N ASN A 158 0.37 9.64 -11.17
CA ASN A 158 0.50 10.12 -12.54
C ASN A 158 1.65 9.46 -13.33
N HIS A 159 2.54 8.73 -12.65
CA HIS A 159 3.70 8.07 -13.25
C HIS A 159 3.66 6.55 -13.13
N ILE A 160 2.68 6.00 -12.41
CA ILE A 160 2.62 4.57 -12.10
C ILE A 160 2.52 3.68 -13.34
N GLN A 161 1.86 4.15 -14.41
CA GLN A 161 1.69 3.42 -15.66
C GLN A 161 3.04 3.03 -16.31
N ASP A 162 4.03 3.91 -16.19
CA ASP A 162 5.36 3.76 -16.79
C ASP A 162 6.45 3.39 -15.78
N ALA A 163 6.09 3.09 -14.53
CA ALA A 163 7.03 2.95 -13.43
C ALA A 163 7.72 1.56 -13.33
N LYS A 164 7.42 0.63 -14.23
CA LYS A 164 7.94 -0.75 -14.13
C LYS A 164 9.46 -0.79 -14.01
N ASP A 165 10.16 -0.12 -14.92
CA ASP A 165 11.63 -0.15 -14.97
C ASP A 165 12.24 0.50 -13.72
N GLU A 166 11.65 1.60 -13.23
CA GLU A 166 12.08 2.26 -11.98
C GLU A 166 11.93 1.33 -10.76
N ILE A 167 10.80 0.60 -10.68
CA ILE A 167 10.57 -0.37 -9.59
C ILE A 167 11.60 -1.52 -9.67
N VAL A 168 11.83 -2.04 -10.87
CA VAL A 168 12.81 -3.13 -11.10
C VAL A 168 14.22 -2.68 -10.76
N GLU A 169 14.64 -1.49 -11.21
CA GLU A 169 15.94 -0.93 -10.89
C GLU A 169 16.12 -0.74 -9.38
N TRP A 170 15.11 -0.21 -8.73
CA TRP A 170 15.10 -0.01 -7.28
C TRP A 170 15.30 -1.33 -6.52
N VAL A 171 14.48 -2.36 -6.78
CA VAL A 171 14.58 -3.62 -6.03
C VAL A 171 15.89 -4.37 -6.29
N ASN A 172 16.48 -4.21 -7.50
CA ASN A 172 17.78 -4.81 -7.83
C ASN A 172 18.95 -4.07 -7.21
N GLY A 173 18.75 -2.85 -6.73
CA GLY A 173 19.75 -2.03 -6.04
C GLY A 173 19.76 -2.19 -4.51
N LEU A 174 18.83 -2.95 -3.95
CA LEU A 174 18.76 -3.25 -2.51
C LEU A 174 19.63 -4.44 -2.16
#